data_a6508a07612b21cc7b07e22f203ac812
#
_entry.id   a6508a07612b21cc7b07e22f203ac812
#
_cell.length_a   1.000
_cell.length_b   1.000
_cell.length_c   1.000
_cell.angle_alpha   90.00
_cell.angle_beta   90.00
_cell.angle_gamma   90.00
#
_symmetry.space_group_name_H-M   'P 1'
#
loop_
_entity.id
_entity.type
_entity.pdbx_description
1 polymer ?
#
loop_
_entity_poly.entity_id
_entity_poly.type
_entity_poly.pdbx_seq_one_letter_code
_entity_poly.pdbx_strand_id
1 'polypeptide(L)'
;YRDGSRSGVLISAKSDKDKKEELPPCKPPTVVEVRPTVLEADVVRFQNNKEKWVALVGLLDGRPYEIFTGLQDDDEGIIIPKSVNTGRIIKNVDENGNKRYDFQFENKRGYKMTIEGLSEKFNKEYWNYAKLISGVLRWRMPIEQVIKLVGSLQLDSENINTWKNGVE
;
A
#
# COMPACT_ATOMS: atom_id res chain seq x y z
N TYR A 1 45.18 35.39 16.28
CA TYR A 1 45.29 35.44 15.84
C TYR A 1 44.90 35.14 15.74
N ARG A 2 44.42 34.81 15.94
CA ARG A 2 44.34 34.65 15.61
C ARG A 2 43.73 34.11 15.49
N ASP A 3 43.59 34.02 15.83
CA ASP A 3 43.29 33.75 15.48
C ASP A 3 42.61 33.51 15.27
N GLY A 4 42.27 33.37 15.63
CA GLY A 4 42.04 33.12 15.15
C GLY A 4 41.43 33.11 15.00
N SER A 5 41.43 33.15 15.19
CA SER A 5 41.19 33.18 14.71
C SER A 5 40.67 33.17 14.49
N ARG A 6 40.59 32.98 14.67
CA ARG A 6 40.29 32.96 14.45
C ARG A 6 39.59 32.65 14.44
N SER A 7 39.29 32.45 14.57
CA SER A 7 38.85 32.13 14.43
C SER A 7 38.06 32.17 14.61
N GLY A 8 37.75 32.04 14.88
CA GLY A 8 37.22 31.76 14.82
C GLY A 8 36.46 31.96 14.89
N VAL A 9 36.43 32.28 15.26
CA VAL A 9 35.90 32.49 15.03
C VAL A 9 35.08 32.42 14.64
N LEU A 10 34.45 33.28 14.67
CA LEU A 10 33.62 32.56 13.95
C LEU A 10 33.03 31.31 14.60
N ILE A 11 33.09 31.15 15.71
CA ILE A 11 33.06 29.80 16.23
C ILE A 11 31.82 29.53 17.03
N SER A 12 31.32 30.49 17.74
CA SER A 12 30.08 30.30 18.52
C SER A 12 28.87 30.00 17.66
N ALA A 13 28.74 30.68 16.56
CA ALA A 13 27.68 30.40 15.63
C ALA A 13 27.80 29.00 14.99
N LYS A 14 29.00 28.51 14.92
CA LYS A 14 29.23 27.16 14.46
C LYS A 14 28.80 26.12 15.46
N SER A 15 29.05 26.36 16.70
CA SER A 15 28.64 25.42 17.72
C SER A 15 27.11 25.31 17.80
N ASP A 16 26.43 26.40 17.53
CA ASP A 16 24.97 26.35 17.46
C ASP A 16 24.47 25.60 16.22
N LYS A 17 25.26 25.63 15.16
CA LYS A 17 24.96 24.83 13.99
C LYS A 17 25.28 23.37 14.18
N ASP A 18 26.29 23.12 14.94
CA ASP A 18 26.68 21.75 15.25
C ASP A 18 25.72 21.12 16.24
N LYS A 19 25.04 21.95 16.99
CA LYS A 19 23.83 21.55 17.68
C LYS A 19 22.62 21.50 16.74
N LYS A 20 22.89 21.39 15.46
CA LYS A 20 21.87 20.81 14.64
C LYS A 20 21.28 19.69 15.42
N GLU A 21 20.07 19.89 15.78
CA GLU A 21 19.24 18.82 16.17
C GLU A 21 19.58 17.67 15.26
N GLU A 22 20.42 16.81 15.73
CA GLU A 22 20.43 15.47 15.24
C GLU A 22 18.99 15.05 15.38
N LEU A 23 18.30 15.14 14.26
CA LEU A 23 17.05 14.44 14.12
C LEU A 23 17.28 13.11 14.82
N PRO A 24 16.53 12.82 15.86
CA PRO A 24 16.73 11.58 16.57
C PRO A 24 16.79 10.48 15.52
N PRO A 25 17.79 9.61 15.59
CA PRO A 25 17.92 8.56 14.60
C PRO A 25 16.55 7.96 14.45
N CYS A 26 16.10 7.87 13.21
CA CYS A 26 14.84 7.26 12.89
C CYS A 26 14.84 5.88 13.54
N LYS A 27 14.34 5.83 14.76
CA LYS A 27 14.23 4.56 15.46
C LYS A 27 13.30 3.71 14.64
N PRO A 28 13.75 2.54 14.19
CA PRO A 28 12.83 1.62 13.60
C PRO A 28 11.67 1.46 14.58
N PRO A 29 10.45 1.38 14.10
CA PRO A 29 9.31 1.21 14.99
C PRO A 29 9.62 0.06 15.92
N THR A 30 9.52 0.31 17.20
CA THR A 30 9.83 -0.66 18.25
C THR A 30 8.92 -1.87 18.23
N VAL A 31 7.86 -1.80 17.46
CA VAL A 31 6.92 -2.90 17.24
C VAL A 31 6.90 -3.19 15.75
N VAL A 32 7.55 -4.26 15.36
CA VAL A 32 7.39 -4.80 14.01
C VAL A 32 5.96 -5.33 13.93
N GLU A 33 5.15 -4.63 13.18
CA GLU A 33 3.77 -5.02 12.96
C GLU A 33 3.76 -6.26 12.07
N VAL A 34 3.47 -7.40 12.66
CA VAL A 34 3.38 -8.68 11.92
C VAL A 34 2.01 -8.73 11.27
N ARG A 35 2.00 -8.90 9.94
CA ARG A 35 0.75 -9.06 9.22
C ARG A 35 0.04 -10.33 9.66
N PRO A 36 -1.20 -10.24 10.14
CA PRO A 36 -2.01 -11.43 10.42
C PRO A 36 -2.23 -12.25 9.14
N THR A 37 -2.44 -13.53 9.31
CA THR A 37 -2.75 -14.42 8.18
C THR A 37 -4.03 -13.98 7.45
N VAL A 38 -5.00 -13.50 8.19
CA VAL A 38 -6.29 -13.04 7.67
C VAL A 38 -6.46 -11.56 8.00
N LEU A 39 -6.78 -10.75 7.00
CA LEU A 39 -7.15 -9.35 7.17
C LEU A 39 -8.57 -9.14 6.65
N GLU A 40 -9.35 -8.36 7.40
CA GLU A 40 -10.61 -7.87 6.90
C GLU A 40 -10.33 -6.96 5.70
N ALA A 41 -11.22 -6.93 4.75
CA ALA A 41 -10.99 -6.16 3.54
C ALA A 41 -12.27 -5.49 3.05
N ASP A 42 -12.12 -4.28 2.58
CA ASP A 42 -13.18 -3.56 1.85
C ASP A 42 -13.00 -3.77 0.35
N VAL A 43 -14.12 -3.88 -0.34
CA VAL A 43 -14.16 -4.02 -1.79
C VAL A 43 -14.58 -2.69 -2.39
N VAL A 44 -13.67 -2.04 -3.08
CA VAL A 44 -13.94 -0.76 -3.75
C VAL A 44 -13.89 -0.98 -5.25
N ARG A 45 -14.90 -0.47 -5.94
CA ARG A 45 -15.00 -0.60 -7.39
C ARG A 45 -14.78 0.75 -8.04
N PHE A 46 -13.99 0.75 -9.09
CA PHE A 46 -13.74 1.95 -9.87
C PHE A 46 -13.65 1.61 -11.35
N GLN A 47 -13.58 2.64 -12.17
CA GLN A 47 -13.49 2.50 -13.61
C GLN A 47 -12.16 3.08 -14.09
N ASN A 48 -11.44 2.29 -14.88
CA ASN A 48 -10.20 2.71 -15.50
C ASN A 48 -10.42 2.65 -17.01
N ASN A 49 -10.55 3.82 -17.64
CA ASN A 49 -11.03 3.96 -19.00
C ASN A 49 -12.44 3.38 -19.11
N LYS A 50 -12.65 2.36 -19.89
CA LYS A 50 -13.93 1.69 -20.04
C LYS A 50 -13.98 0.36 -19.30
N GLU A 51 -12.90 0.01 -18.63
CA GLU A 51 -12.76 -1.25 -17.92
C GLU A 51 -13.20 -1.11 -16.47
N LYS A 52 -13.85 -2.13 -15.97
CA LYS A 52 -14.27 -2.19 -14.56
C LYS A 52 -13.14 -2.80 -13.75
N TRP A 53 -12.77 -2.09 -12.71
CA TRP A 53 -11.72 -2.50 -11.80
C TRP A 53 -12.25 -2.68 -10.39
N VAL A 54 -11.52 -3.45 -9.62
CA VAL A 54 -11.80 -3.66 -8.21
C VAL A 54 -10.52 -3.49 -7.41
N ALA A 55 -10.65 -2.82 -6.28
CA ALA A 55 -9.60 -2.72 -5.28
C ALA A 55 -10.04 -3.46 -4.02
N LEU A 56 -9.15 -4.27 -3.50
CA LEU A 56 -9.32 -4.96 -2.22
C LEU A 56 -8.40 -4.27 -1.23
N VAL A 57 -8.99 -3.56 -0.28
CA VAL A 57 -8.23 -2.80 0.72
C VAL A 57 -8.23 -3.60 2.02
N GLY A 58 -7.11 -4.20 2.34
CA GLY A 58 -6.93 -4.93 3.59
C GLY A 58 -6.79 -3.96 4.75
N LEU A 59 -7.52 -4.23 5.83
CA LEU A 59 -7.57 -3.39 7.01
C LEU A 59 -6.91 -4.09 8.19
N LEU A 60 -6.10 -3.35 8.93
CA LEU A 60 -5.55 -3.79 10.19
C LEU A 60 -5.97 -2.77 11.25
N ASP A 61 -6.73 -3.22 12.24
CA ASP A 61 -7.31 -2.35 13.27
C ASP A 61 -8.11 -1.19 12.68
N GLY A 62 -8.85 -1.46 11.61
CA GLY A 62 -9.68 -0.47 10.91
C GLY A 62 -8.89 0.50 10.02
N ARG A 63 -7.60 0.32 9.89
CA ARG A 63 -6.71 1.19 9.12
C ARG A 63 -6.26 0.48 7.85
N PRO A 64 -6.24 1.16 6.69
CA PRO A 64 -5.70 0.56 5.48
C PRO A 64 -4.26 0.09 5.68
N TYR A 65 -4.03 -1.17 5.38
CA TYR A 65 -2.75 -1.84 5.56
C TYR A 65 -2.15 -2.34 4.25
N GLU A 66 -3.00 -2.81 3.34
CA GLU A 66 -2.57 -3.27 2.03
C GLU A 66 -3.67 -3.05 1.01
N ILE A 67 -3.29 -3.01 -0.25
CA ILE A 67 -4.22 -2.84 -1.36
C ILE A 67 -3.84 -3.80 -2.48
N PHE A 68 -4.85 -4.38 -3.13
CA PHE A 68 -4.70 -5.17 -4.34
C PHE A 68 -5.70 -4.66 -5.35
N THR A 69 -5.27 -4.46 -6.59
CA THR A 69 -6.14 -3.98 -7.64
C THR A 69 -6.08 -4.89 -8.86
N GLY A 70 -7.21 -5.07 -9.49
CA GLY A 70 -7.30 -5.88 -10.69
C GLY A 70 -8.57 -5.62 -11.47
N LEU A 71 -8.63 -6.21 -12.66
CA LEU A 71 -9.82 -6.13 -13.50
C LEU A 71 -10.96 -6.95 -12.91
N GLN A 72 -12.17 -6.44 -13.04
CA GLN A 72 -13.37 -7.19 -12.73
C GLN A 72 -13.83 -7.90 -14.00
N ASP A 73 -13.16 -8.99 -14.32
CA ASP A 73 -13.32 -9.75 -15.55
C ASP A 73 -13.06 -11.23 -15.29
N ASP A 74 -13.71 -12.11 -16.06
CA ASP A 74 -13.58 -13.55 -15.89
C ASP A 74 -12.23 -14.09 -16.35
N ASP A 75 -11.67 -13.52 -17.41
CA ASP A 75 -10.50 -14.06 -18.07
C ASP A 75 -9.19 -13.44 -17.55
N GLU A 76 -9.22 -12.12 -17.33
CA GLU A 76 -8.01 -11.37 -16.99
C GLU A 76 -8.04 -10.75 -15.59
N GLY A 77 -8.97 -11.17 -14.77
CA GLY A 77 -9.14 -10.60 -13.44
C GLY A 77 -9.94 -11.51 -12.52
N ILE A 78 -10.79 -10.90 -11.73
CA ILE A 78 -11.67 -11.62 -10.81
C ILE A 78 -13.09 -11.06 -10.90
N ILE A 79 -14.08 -11.91 -10.63
CA ILE A 79 -15.46 -11.47 -10.52
C ILE A 79 -15.90 -11.51 -9.06
N ILE A 80 -16.30 -10.35 -8.55
CA ILE A 80 -16.91 -10.22 -7.24
C ILE A 80 -18.33 -9.69 -7.42
N PRO A 81 -19.36 -10.39 -6.89
CA PRO A 81 -20.74 -9.92 -7.00
C PRO A 81 -20.90 -8.50 -6.48
N LYS A 82 -21.76 -7.72 -7.15
CA LYS A 82 -21.98 -6.31 -6.77
C LYS A 82 -22.46 -6.13 -5.34
N SER A 83 -23.09 -7.15 -4.78
CA SER A 83 -23.58 -7.11 -3.41
C SER A 83 -22.49 -7.27 -2.35
N VAL A 84 -21.29 -7.66 -2.76
CA VAL A 84 -20.16 -7.90 -1.85
C VAL A 84 -19.33 -6.63 -1.74
N ASN A 85 -19.32 -6.04 -0.56
CA ASN A 85 -18.55 -4.84 -0.28
C ASN A 85 -17.42 -5.08 0.74
N THR A 86 -17.44 -6.24 1.38
CA THR A 86 -16.43 -6.63 2.37
C THR A 86 -16.07 -8.10 2.20
N GLY A 87 -14.91 -8.45 2.70
CA GLY A 87 -14.43 -9.82 2.69
C GLY A 87 -13.17 -9.94 3.52
N ARG A 88 -12.37 -10.94 3.20
CA ARG A 88 -11.10 -11.21 3.90
C ARG A 88 -10.02 -11.55 2.91
N ILE A 89 -8.83 -11.01 3.16
CA ILE A 89 -7.63 -11.36 2.41
C ILE A 89 -6.82 -12.35 3.24
N ILE A 90 -6.62 -13.53 2.71
CA ILE A 90 -5.91 -14.61 3.38
C ILE A 90 -4.54 -14.78 2.73
N LYS A 91 -3.49 -14.69 3.54
CA LYS A 91 -2.13 -14.92 3.10
C LYS A 91 -1.73 -16.35 3.43
N ASN A 92 -1.46 -17.12 2.42
CA ASN A 92 -0.94 -18.47 2.56
C ASN A 92 0.54 -18.47 2.18
N VAL A 93 1.33 -19.26 2.92
CA VAL A 93 2.75 -19.45 2.65
C VAL A 93 2.97 -20.95 2.51
N ASP A 94 3.54 -21.37 1.39
CA ASP A 94 3.84 -22.78 1.16
C ASP A 94 5.14 -23.20 1.86
N GLU A 95 5.47 -24.47 1.76
CA GLU A 95 6.68 -25.05 2.37
C GLU A 95 7.97 -24.42 1.84
N ASN A 96 7.93 -23.86 0.64
CA ASN A 96 9.07 -23.22 0.00
C ASN A 96 9.15 -21.73 0.31
N GLY A 97 8.22 -21.20 1.11
CA GLY A 97 8.15 -19.79 1.45
C GLY A 97 7.47 -18.92 0.40
N ASN A 98 6.86 -19.50 -0.63
CA ASN A 98 6.10 -18.74 -1.62
C ASN A 98 4.79 -18.25 -1.02
N LYS A 99 4.48 -17.02 -1.31
CA LYS A 99 3.29 -16.37 -0.75
C LYS A 99 2.16 -16.38 -1.76
N ARG A 100 0.99 -16.79 -1.31
CA ARG A 100 -0.24 -16.72 -2.09
C ARG A 100 -1.26 -15.92 -1.32
N TYR A 101 -1.98 -15.04 -2.01
CA TYR A 101 -3.04 -14.24 -1.43
C TYR A 101 -4.36 -14.67 -2.04
N ASP A 102 -5.32 -14.95 -1.19
CA ASP A 102 -6.67 -15.36 -1.58
C ASP A 102 -7.67 -14.35 -1.04
N PHE A 103 -8.79 -14.17 -1.72
CA PHE A 103 -9.87 -13.33 -1.25
C PHE A 103 -11.11 -14.16 -0.96
N GLN A 104 -11.60 -14.10 0.27
CA GLN A 104 -12.78 -14.82 0.71
C GLN A 104 -13.91 -13.84 1.03
N PHE A 105 -15.09 -14.15 0.54
CA PHE A 105 -16.28 -13.34 0.80
C PHE A 105 -17.52 -14.22 0.95
N GLU A 106 -18.57 -13.66 1.51
CA GLU A 106 -19.87 -14.31 1.60
C GLU A 106 -20.79 -13.79 0.51
N ASN A 107 -21.44 -14.72 -0.19
CA ASN A 107 -22.46 -14.34 -1.18
C ASN A 107 -23.79 -14.04 -0.49
N LYS A 108 -24.80 -13.62 -1.27
CA LYS A 108 -26.12 -13.28 -0.75
C LYS A 108 -26.82 -14.42 -0.01
N ARG A 109 -26.41 -15.65 -0.25
CA ARG A 109 -26.98 -16.85 0.37
C ARG A 109 -26.21 -17.28 1.63
N GLY A 110 -25.18 -16.52 2.01
CA GLY A 110 -24.37 -16.84 3.16
C GLY A 110 -23.29 -17.89 2.92
N TYR A 111 -23.07 -18.29 1.68
CA TYR A 111 -21.99 -19.22 1.36
C TYR A 111 -20.66 -18.48 1.21
N LYS A 112 -19.63 -19.05 1.82
CA LYS A 112 -18.28 -18.53 1.67
C LYS A 112 -17.70 -18.95 0.33
N MET A 113 -17.22 -17.96 -0.40
CA MET A 113 -16.55 -18.16 -1.67
C MET A 113 -15.13 -17.64 -1.57
N THR A 114 -14.19 -18.35 -2.17
CA THR A 114 -12.78 -17.98 -2.13
C THR A 114 -12.24 -17.86 -3.55
N ILE A 115 -11.61 -16.73 -3.83
CA ILE A 115 -10.85 -16.51 -5.06
C ILE A 115 -9.38 -16.73 -4.72
N GLU A 116 -8.80 -17.77 -5.28
CA GLU A 116 -7.43 -18.16 -4.97
C GLU A 116 -6.44 -17.53 -5.92
N GLY A 117 -5.25 -17.23 -5.39
CA GLY A 117 -4.14 -16.77 -6.22
C GLY A 117 -4.35 -15.41 -6.87
N LEU A 118 -4.62 -14.38 -6.09
CA LEU A 118 -4.83 -13.03 -6.60
C LEU A 118 -3.66 -12.54 -7.46
N SER A 119 -2.43 -12.87 -7.10
CA SER A 119 -1.24 -12.45 -7.85
C SER A 119 -1.17 -13.04 -9.26
N GLU A 120 -1.81 -14.18 -9.47
CA GLU A 120 -1.84 -14.82 -10.77
C GLU A 120 -2.98 -14.30 -11.66
N LYS A 121 -4.01 -13.75 -11.03
CA LYS A 121 -5.20 -13.25 -11.72
C LYS A 121 -5.09 -11.77 -12.07
N PHE A 122 -4.25 -11.04 -11.39
CA PHE A 122 -4.08 -9.61 -11.59
C PHE A 122 -2.89 -9.30 -12.49
N ASN A 123 -3.00 -8.25 -13.27
CA ASN A 123 -1.91 -7.78 -14.11
C ASN A 123 -0.69 -7.44 -13.25
N LYS A 124 0.48 -7.96 -13.62
CA LYS A 124 1.70 -7.85 -12.82
C LYS A 124 2.18 -6.41 -12.62
N GLU A 125 2.00 -5.57 -13.60
CA GLU A 125 2.41 -4.17 -13.50
C GLU A 125 1.63 -3.46 -12.40
N TYR A 126 0.31 -3.54 -12.44
CA TYR A 126 -0.55 -2.95 -11.42
C TYR A 126 -0.40 -3.63 -10.06
N TRP A 127 -0.13 -4.91 -10.06
CA TRP A 127 0.21 -5.65 -8.85
C TRP A 127 1.45 -5.06 -8.17
N ASN A 128 2.47 -4.73 -8.95
CA ASN A 128 3.70 -4.14 -8.41
C ASN A 128 3.46 -2.74 -7.86
N TYR A 129 2.68 -1.90 -8.54
CA TYR A 129 2.32 -0.58 -8.03
C TYR A 129 1.53 -0.69 -6.72
N ALA A 130 0.54 -1.55 -6.67
CA ALA A 130 -0.24 -1.80 -5.47
C ALA A 130 0.64 -2.32 -4.32
N LYS A 131 1.62 -3.15 -4.64
CA LYS A 131 2.59 -3.67 -3.66
C LYS A 131 3.42 -2.54 -3.05
N LEU A 132 3.86 -1.56 -3.86
CA LEU A 132 4.59 -0.40 -3.36
C LEU A 132 3.70 0.47 -2.45
N ILE A 133 2.45 0.69 -2.85
CA ILE A 133 1.48 1.43 -2.03
C ILE A 133 1.24 0.70 -0.71
N SER A 134 1.08 -0.62 -0.76
CA SER A 134 0.93 -1.44 0.44
C SER A 134 2.15 -1.31 1.36
N GLY A 135 3.34 -1.18 0.79
CA GLY A 135 4.56 -0.96 1.56
C GLY A 135 4.50 0.32 2.39
N VAL A 136 4.09 1.45 1.80
CA VAL A 136 3.99 2.71 2.54
C VAL A 136 2.85 2.69 3.56
N LEU A 137 1.75 2.02 3.28
CA LEU A 137 0.66 1.83 4.23
C LEU A 137 1.11 1.03 5.45
N ARG A 138 1.86 -0.04 5.19
CA ARG A 138 2.40 -0.93 6.24
C ARG A 138 3.29 -0.19 7.22
N TRP A 139 4.09 0.75 6.73
CA TRP A 139 4.98 1.57 7.54
C TRP A 139 4.29 2.78 8.16
N ARG A 140 2.95 2.79 8.15
CA ARG A 140 2.11 3.78 8.83
C ARG A 140 2.30 5.21 8.34
N MET A 141 2.58 5.38 7.05
CA MET A 141 2.52 6.71 6.48
C MET A 141 1.09 7.25 6.65
N PRO A 142 0.90 8.48 7.15
CA PRO A 142 -0.44 9.05 7.28
C PRO A 142 -1.19 9.03 5.97
N ILE A 143 -2.48 8.69 6.00
CA ILE A 143 -3.27 8.47 4.79
C ILE A 143 -3.26 9.70 3.85
N GLU A 144 -3.28 10.90 4.42
CA GLU A 144 -3.19 12.14 3.63
C GLU A 144 -1.87 12.22 2.85
N GLN A 145 -0.79 11.72 3.44
CA GLN A 145 0.51 11.70 2.78
C GLN A 145 0.58 10.61 1.71
N VAL A 146 -0.08 9.48 1.94
CA VAL A 146 -0.18 8.41 0.94
C VAL A 146 -0.94 8.92 -0.28
N ILE A 147 -2.06 9.60 -0.06
CA ILE A 147 -2.85 10.18 -1.16
C ILE A 147 -2.02 11.19 -1.95
N LYS A 148 -1.28 12.07 -1.26
CA LYS A 148 -0.40 13.03 -1.92
C LYS A 148 0.71 12.34 -2.72
N LEU A 149 1.29 11.31 -2.15
CA LEU A 149 2.34 10.54 -2.81
C LEU A 149 1.82 9.91 -4.10
N VAL A 150 0.69 9.22 -4.02
CA VAL A 150 0.08 8.56 -5.19
C VAL A 150 -0.32 9.62 -6.24
N GLY A 151 -0.92 10.72 -5.81
CA GLY A 151 -1.31 11.81 -6.70
C GLY A 151 -0.13 12.49 -7.40
N SER A 152 1.05 12.48 -6.78
CA SER A 152 2.25 13.09 -7.35
C SER A 152 2.95 12.21 -8.39
N LEU A 153 2.59 10.93 -8.50
CA LEU A 153 3.22 10.03 -9.44
C LEU A 153 2.89 10.42 -10.88
N GLN A 154 3.93 10.48 -11.70
CA GLN A 154 3.79 10.75 -13.13
C GLN A 154 4.08 9.48 -13.89
N LEU A 155 3.05 8.93 -14.50
CA LEU A 155 3.12 7.65 -15.19
C LEU A 155 2.93 7.90 -16.69
N ASP A 156 3.69 7.18 -17.50
CA ASP A 156 3.75 7.43 -18.94
C ASP A 156 2.47 7.05 -19.67
N SER A 157 1.73 6.08 -19.14
CA SER A 157 0.53 5.59 -19.78
C SER A 157 -0.71 6.29 -19.23
N GLU A 158 -1.61 6.70 -20.10
CA GLU A 158 -2.89 7.27 -19.72
C GLU A 158 -3.72 6.27 -18.90
N ASN A 159 -3.67 5.00 -19.26
CA ASN A 159 -4.38 3.94 -18.51
C ASN A 159 -3.88 3.84 -17.07
N ILE A 160 -2.58 3.94 -16.88
CA ILE A 160 -1.98 3.87 -15.54
C ILE A 160 -2.36 5.10 -14.72
N ASN A 161 -2.40 6.28 -15.33
CA ASN A 161 -2.84 7.50 -14.64
C ASN A 161 -4.30 7.41 -14.21
N THR A 162 -5.18 6.86 -15.04
CA THR A 162 -6.58 6.63 -14.70
C THR A 162 -6.69 5.63 -13.55
N TRP A 163 -5.90 4.57 -13.56
CA TRP A 163 -5.81 3.61 -12.47
C TRP A 163 -5.37 4.30 -11.16
N LYS A 164 -4.33 5.12 -11.25
CA LYS A 164 -3.82 5.89 -10.09
C LYS A 164 -4.92 6.74 -9.46
N ASN A 165 -5.69 7.44 -10.28
CA ASN A 165 -6.79 8.27 -9.80
C ASN A 165 -7.89 7.44 -9.13
N GLY A 166 -8.15 6.26 -9.63
CA GLY A 166 -9.09 5.33 -9.01
C GLY A 166 -8.60 4.80 -7.67
N VAL A 167 -7.29 4.63 -7.51
CA VAL A 167 -6.66 4.14 -6.27
C VAL A 167 -6.66 5.22 -5.19
N GLU A 168 -6.50 6.48 -5.55
CA GLU A 168 -6.56 7.62 -4.62
C GLU A 168 -7.89 7.66 -3.88
#